data_bb57e2ec3f1cc871ec6f3ff4c0688a03
#
_entry.id   bb57e2ec3f1cc871ec6f3ff4c0688a03
#
_cell.length_a   1.000
_cell.length_b   1.000
_cell.length_c   1.000
_cell.angle_alpha   90.00
_cell.angle_beta   90.00
_cell.angle_gamma   90.00
#
_symmetry.space_group_name_H-M   'P 1'
#
loop_
_entity.id
_entity.type
_entity.pdbx_description
1 polymer ?
#
loop_
_entity_poly.entity_id
_entity_poly.type
_entity_poly.pdbx_seq_one_letter_code
_entity_poly.pdbx_strand_id
1 'polypeptide(L)'
;MSPEEFNYKYIKEHASAGSWRRGYEYHLKDMVFDSYPEKNFYMAKVKGNFQDHYNTDLIFKKNKVEARCNCPLKEEWCKHAVAVALKAIDEHAYEDWLETKFGMEFNFPDENTALTEPPCGSYVFHFNPKRKANFFSILVRSRETGKVVRQIENILRALIEAQKQDPNFELNNSQKVEVEIFKQLLMISRQDKKAGWYDIPITKFGPMFSLLSMADEVLDEKTKNRLKFSTEVWKLVLNVNSSQGGTILLSLEWKRPDKDDVYPLEEVRYFSRHLKWGRYKNLIFPTNIAMQAIPQNLLKSSFTDLKDSDGGKFIYEELPKLRQIMEVNIDESISKLMLEERPPLNIVTLGIDYDQSLKAELEFEYDGVRVPFSKQADKTPYISVKKDDLVYWIKRNFKHEQEAYNMLIACRFVPMQTNNLALEK
;
A
#
# COMPACT_ATOMS: atom_id res chain seq x y z
N MET A 1 21.81 -2.46 -29.07
CA MET A 1 21.95 -2.17 -27.65
C MET A 1 21.57 -3.42 -26.92
N SER A 2 22.47 -3.94 -26.11
CA SER A 2 22.09 -5.06 -25.25
C SER A 2 21.24 -4.52 -24.10
N PRO A 3 20.38 -5.33 -23.51
CA PRO A 3 19.64 -4.93 -22.30
C PRO A 3 20.56 -4.49 -21.13
N GLU A 4 21.84 -4.90 -21.14
CA GLU A 4 22.84 -4.42 -20.17
C GLU A 4 23.13 -2.92 -20.31
N GLU A 5 23.00 -2.39 -21.51
CA GLU A 5 23.22 -0.98 -21.81
C GLU A 5 21.96 -0.16 -21.50
N PHE A 6 20.75 -0.77 -21.57
CA PHE A 6 19.50 -0.12 -21.18
C PHE A 6 19.24 -0.27 -19.68
N ASN A 7 19.77 0.64 -18.92
CA ASN A 7 19.70 0.66 -17.46
C ASN A 7 19.39 2.06 -16.93
N TYR A 8 19.26 2.21 -15.61
CA TYR A 8 19.01 3.50 -14.96
C TYR A 8 20.00 4.60 -15.36
N LYS A 9 21.27 4.25 -15.57
CA LYS A 9 22.30 5.18 -15.98
C LYS A 9 22.02 5.70 -17.39
N TYR A 10 21.69 4.81 -18.32
CA TYR A 10 21.33 5.17 -19.68
C TYR A 10 20.18 6.15 -19.73
N ILE A 11 19.06 5.86 -19.04
CA ILE A 11 17.90 6.74 -19.01
C ILE A 11 18.27 8.11 -18.44
N LYS A 12 19.07 8.14 -17.37
CA LYS A 12 19.50 9.38 -16.71
C LYS A 12 20.43 10.22 -17.59
N GLU A 13 21.24 9.62 -18.45
CA GLU A 13 22.13 10.31 -19.38
C GLU A 13 21.37 10.91 -20.57
N HIS A 14 20.23 10.30 -20.97
CA HIS A 14 19.44 10.75 -22.12
C HIS A 14 18.29 11.69 -21.75
N ALA A 15 17.82 11.68 -20.50
CA ALA A 15 16.77 12.55 -20.03
C ALA A 15 17.31 13.84 -19.41
N SER A 16 16.62 14.96 -19.59
CA SER A 16 16.91 16.17 -18.82
C SER A 16 16.75 15.91 -17.31
N ALA A 17 17.51 16.64 -16.46
CA ALA A 17 17.43 16.48 -15.00
C ALA A 17 15.99 16.66 -14.46
N GLY A 18 15.21 17.57 -15.08
CA GLY A 18 13.80 17.81 -14.74
C GLY A 18 12.89 16.66 -15.15
N SER A 19 13.08 16.09 -16.35
CA SER A 19 12.32 14.95 -16.85
C SER A 19 12.67 13.68 -16.11
N TRP A 20 13.94 13.47 -15.78
CA TRP A 20 14.39 12.36 -14.93
C TRP A 20 13.69 12.39 -13.56
N ARG A 21 13.80 13.52 -12.81
CA ARG A 21 13.20 13.62 -11.47
C ARG A 21 11.70 13.37 -11.48
N ARG A 22 10.97 14.05 -12.37
CA ARG A 22 9.51 13.89 -12.47
C ARG A 22 9.09 12.51 -12.98
N GLY A 23 9.85 11.93 -13.91
CA GLY A 23 9.59 10.59 -14.41
C GLY A 23 9.82 9.52 -13.34
N TYR A 24 10.86 9.68 -12.54
CA TYR A 24 11.11 8.81 -11.38
C TYR A 24 10.00 8.91 -10.33
N GLU A 25 9.48 10.12 -10.04
CA GLU A 25 8.31 10.31 -9.17
C GLU A 25 7.04 9.64 -9.73
N TYR A 26 6.82 9.71 -11.04
CA TYR A 26 5.70 9.06 -11.71
C TYR A 26 5.79 7.53 -11.62
N HIS A 27 6.96 6.99 -11.81
CA HIS A 27 7.24 5.58 -11.64
C HIS A 27 7.00 5.11 -10.19
N LEU A 28 7.52 5.84 -9.19
CA LEU A 28 7.30 5.52 -7.78
C LEU A 28 5.83 5.60 -7.34
N LYS A 29 5.02 6.42 -8.01
CA LYS A 29 3.58 6.56 -7.76
C LYS A 29 2.72 5.58 -8.56
N ASP A 30 3.35 4.64 -9.26
CA ASP A 30 2.69 3.67 -10.14
C ASP A 30 1.71 4.31 -11.15
N MET A 31 2.18 5.42 -11.77
CA MET A 31 1.40 6.20 -12.74
C MET A 31 1.45 5.59 -14.15
N VAL A 32 2.17 4.49 -14.35
CA VAL A 32 2.29 3.75 -15.61
C VAL A 32 1.41 2.51 -15.53
N PHE A 33 0.52 2.34 -16.46
CA PHE A 33 -0.44 1.24 -16.52
C PHE A 33 -0.65 0.78 -17.96
N ASP A 34 -1.38 -0.33 -18.15
CA ASP A 34 -1.62 -0.97 -19.45
C ASP A 34 -0.30 -1.16 -20.22
N SER A 35 0.70 -1.75 -19.58
CA SER A 35 1.99 -2.05 -20.20
C SER A 35 1.89 -3.27 -21.12
N TYR A 36 2.57 -3.17 -22.26
CA TYR A 36 2.59 -4.20 -23.30
C TYR A 36 4.03 -4.45 -23.75
N PRO A 37 4.71 -5.46 -23.20
CA PRO A 37 6.05 -5.84 -23.65
C PRO A 37 5.98 -6.62 -24.96
N GLU A 38 6.80 -6.25 -25.93
CA GLU A 38 7.09 -7.01 -27.14
C GLU A 38 8.60 -7.07 -27.36
N LYS A 39 9.04 -8.04 -28.20
CA LYS A 39 10.45 -8.35 -28.41
C LYS A 39 11.37 -7.14 -28.67
N ASN A 40 10.87 -6.10 -29.34
CA ASN A 40 11.63 -4.91 -29.71
C ASN A 40 11.00 -3.60 -29.27
N PHE A 41 9.88 -3.63 -28.56
CA PHE A 41 9.28 -2.44 -27.98
C PHE A 41 8.46 -2.73 -26.74
N TYR A 42 8.29 -1.67 -25.98
CA TYR A 42 7.50 -1.66 -24.78
C TYR A 42 6.55 -0.47 -24.84
N MET A 43 5.26 -0.74 -24.88
CA MET A 43 4.21 0.27 -24.90
C MET A 43 3.53 0.35 -23.55
N ALA A 44 3.19 1.57 -23.11
CA ALA A 44 2.42 1.74 -21.89
C ALA A 44 1.63 3.05 -21.90
N LYS A 45 0.60 3.13 -21.06
CA LYS A 45 -0.13 4.35 -20.76
C LYS A 45 0.39 4.97 -19.48
N VAL A 46 0.53 6.29 -19.45
CA VAL A 46 0.96 7.04 -18.28
C VAL A 46 -0.10 8.05 -17.91
N LYS A 47 -0.51 8.09 -16.66
CA LYS A 47 -1.53 9.04 -16.17
C LYS A 47 -1.12 10.48 -16.47
N GLY A 48 -2.02 11.22 -17.10
CA GLY A 48 -1.78 12.60 -17.54
C GLY A 48 -2.25 13.64 -16.53
N ASN A 49 -1.77 14.89 -16.69
CA ASN A 49 -2.27 16.04 -15.93
C ASN A 49 -3.30 16.87 -16.73
N PHE A 50 -3.23 16.81 -18.07
CA PHE A 50 -4.10 17.59 -18.97
C PHE A 50 -5.05 16.72 -19.80
N GLN A 51 -4.83 15.43 -19.81
CA GLN A 51 -5.70 14.40 -20.37
C GLN A 51 -5.56 13.14 -19.51
N ASP A 52 -6.50 12.21 -19.62
CA ASP A 52 -6.56 11.03 -18.75
C ASP A 52 -5.26 10.21 -18.77
N HIS A 53 -4.67 10.07 -19.96
CA HIS A 53 -3.40 9.36 -20.10
C HIS A 53 -2.63 9.80 -21.34
N TYR A 54 -1.33 9.50 -21.35
CA TYR A 54 -0.43 9.61 -22.50
C TYR A 54 0.04 8.23 -22.93
N ASN A 55 0.00 7.96 -24.23
CA ASN A 55 0.60 6.75 -24.78
C ASN A 55 2.09 6.98 -24.98
N THR A 56 2.88 6.02 -24.52
CA THR A 56 4.34 6.09 -24.58
C THR A 56 4.90 4.77 -25.04
N ASP A 57 5.76 4.82 -26.05
CA ASP A 57 6.41 3.67 -26.65
C ASP A 57 7.93 3.79 -26.48
N LEU A 58 8.56 2.70 -26.10
CA LEU A 58 10.02 2.53 -26.14
C LEU A 58 10.34 1.55 -27.27
N ILE A 59 11.18 1.96 -28.19
CA ILE A 59 11.62 1.15 -29.34
C ILE A 59 13.07 0.75 -29.13
N PHE A 60 13.31 -0.54 -28.90
CA PHE A 60 14.65 -1.09 -28.70
C PHE A 60 15.33 -1.33 -30.05
N LYS A 61 16.38 -0.56 -30.33
CA LYS A 61 17.21 -0.69 -31.55
C LYS A 61 18.59 -1.22 -31.17
N LYS A 62 19.35 -1.71 -32.16
CA LYS A 62 20.65 -2.35 -31.98
C LYS A 62 21.63 -1.53 -31.10
N ASN A 63 21.59 -0.21 -31.17
CA ASN A 63 22.53 0.67 -30.46
C ASN A 63 21.88 1.76 -29.61
N LYS A 64 20.56 1.87 -29.57
CA LYS A 64 19.85 2.88 -28.79
C LYS A 64 18.39 2.48 -28.50
N VAL A 65 17.82 3.10 -27.49
CA VAL A 65 16.36 3.07 -27.26
C VAL A 65 15.80 4.42 -27.66
N GLU A 66 14.81 4.40 -28.52
CA GLU A 66 14.04 5.59 -28.89
C GLU A 66 12.75 5.62 -28.05
N ALA A 67 12.46 6.75 -27.43
CA ALA A 67 11.25 6.94 -26.68
C ALA A 67 10.28 7.85 -27.48
N ARG A 68 9.01 7.45 -27.58
CA ARG A 68 7.94 8.23 -28.20
C ARG A 68 6.82 8.44 -27.22
N CYS A 69 6.36 9.67 -27.06
CA CYS A 69 5.26 10.00 -26.19
C CYS A 69 4.36 11.04 -26.87
N ASN A 70 3.04 10.85 -26.81
CA ASN A 70 2.08 11.81 -27.38
C ASN A 70 1.80 13.02 -26.48
N CYS A 71 2.58 13.26 -25.44
CA CYS A 71 2.45 14.43 -24.58
C CYS A 71 2.84 15.73 -25.30
N PRO A 72 2.38 16.90 -24.83
CA PRO A 72 2.70 18.19 -25.46
C PRO A 72 4.19 18.56 -25.44
N LEU A 73 4.97 17.96 -24.54
CA LEU A 73 6.43 18.16 -24.49
C LEU A 73 7.06 17.37 -25.64
N LYS A 74 7.66 18.05 -26.59
CA LYS A 74 8.33 17.41 -27.74
C LYS A 74 9.73 16.87 -27.40
N GLU A 75 9.99 16.57 -26.15
CA GLU A 75 11.25 15.94 -25.70
C GLU A 75 11.14 14.41 -25.89
N GLU A 76 12.13 13.79 -26.52
CA GLU A 76 12.17 12.35 -26.72
C GLU A 76 12.10 11.62 -25.36
N TRP A 77 12.90 12.06 -24.38
CA TRP A 77 12.93 11.54 -23.04
C TRP A 77 12.16 12.43 -22.05
N CYS A 78 10.88 12.67 -22.34
CA CYS A 78 10.00 13.38 -21.40
C CYS A 78 9.76 12.57 -20.12
N LYS A 79 9.17 13.19 -19.09
CA LYS A 79 8.88 12.51 -17.80
C LYS A 79 8.07 11.22 -17.95
N HIS A 80 7.18 11.14 -18.94
CA HIS A 80 6.37 9.94 -19.19
C HIS A 80 7.22 8.83 -19.80
N ALA A 81 8.07 9.16 -20.76
CA ALA A 81 9.04 8.22 -21.35
C ALA A 81 10.01 7.67 -20.29
N VAL A 82 10.49 8.52 -19.40
CA VAL A 82 11.34 8.11 -18.27
C VAL A 82 10.58 7.15 -17.34
N ALA A 83 9.32 7.44 -16.99
CA ALA A 83 8.53 6.57 -16.13
C ALA A 83 8.29 5.19 -16.76
N VAL A 84 7.96 5.16 -18.07
CA VAL A 84 7.76 3.90 -18.81
C VAL A 84 9.06 3.13 -18.94
N ALA A 85 10.17 3.81 -19.18
CA ALA A 85 11.50 3.17 -19.27
C ALA A 85 11.91 2.53 -17.92
N LEU A 86 11.65 3.20 -16.81
CA LEU A 86 11.89 2.66 -15.49
C LEU A 86 11.01 1.43 -15.22
N LYS A 87 9.75 1.47 -15.63
CA LYS A 87 8.83 0.33 -15.51
C LYS A 87 9.26 -0.84 -16.42
N ALA A 88 9.68 -0.57 -17.66
CA ALA A 88 10.18 -1.58 -18.58
C ALA A 88 11.45 -2.29 -18.04
N ILE A 89 12.35 -1.53 -17.36
CA ILE A 89 13.48 -2.12 -16.66
C ILE A 89 13.02 -3.02 -15.50
N ASP A 90 11.97 -2.62 -14.80
CA ASP A 90 11.47 -3.36 -13.64
C ASP A 90 10.69 -4.62 -14.02
N GLU A 91 9.99 -4.61 -15.15
CA GLU A 91 9.06 -5.69 -15.50
C GLU A 91 9.66 -6.80 -16.37
N HIS A 92 10.41 -6.53 -17.44
CA HIS A 92 10.66 -7.58 -18.42
C HIS A 92 11.89 -7.49 -19.32
N ALA A 93 12.52 -6.38 -19.51
CA ALA A 93 13.59 -6.28 -20.48
C ALA A 93 14.81 -7.18 -20.19
N TYR A 94 14.80 -7.80 -19.02
CA TYR A 94 15.90 -8.61 -18.53
C TYR A 94 15.61 -10.11 -18.55
N GLU A 95 14.38 -10.55 -18.39
CA GLU A 95 14.00 -11.96 -18.47
C GLU A 95 14.20 -12.48 -19.89
N ASP A 96 13.67 -11.78 -20.90
CA ASP A 96 13.88 -12.06 -22.32
C ASP A 96 15.39 -12.07 -22.70
N TRP A 97 16.16 -11.21 -22.05
CA TRP A 97 17.60 -11.14 -22.31
C TRP A 97 18.36 -12.33 -21.69
N LEU A 98 18.03 -12.71 -20.45
CA LEU A 98 18.64 -13.89 -19.81
C LEU A 98 18.31 -15.16 -20.60
N GLU A 99 17.07 -15.34 -21.02
CA GLU A 99 16.64 -16.43 -21.88
C GLU A 99 17.35 -16.41 -23.23
N THR A 100 17.43 -15.24 -23.89
CA THR A 100 18.08 -15.11 -25.22
C THR A 100 19.60 -15.24 -25.11
N LYS A 101 20.23 -14.74 -24.06
CA LYS A 101 21.68 -14.72 -23.93
C LYS A 101 22.24 -16.01 -23.31
N PHE A 102 21.49 -16.64 -22.41
CA PHE A 102 21.94 -17.82 -21.69
C PHE A 102 21.22 -19.10 -22.09
N GLY A 103 20.14 -19.02 -22.90
CA GLY A 103 19.43 -20.19 -23.43
C GLY A 103 18.88 -21.17 -22.37
N MET A 104 18.63 -20.64 -21.16
CA MET A 104 18.19 -21.45 -20.04
C MET A 104 16.67 -21.29 -19.82
N GLU A 105 15.89 -22.24 -20.30
CA GLU A 105 14.52 -22.43 -19.81
C GLU A 105 14.59 -23.19 -18.47
N PHE A 106 14.22 -22.51 -17.38
CA PHE A 106 14.07 -23.15 -16.08
C PHE A 106 12.57 -23.37 -15.82
N ASN A 107 12.12 -24.61 -15.99
CA ASN A 107 10.80 -25.05 -15.54
C ASN A 107 10.84 -25.22 -14.01
N PHE A 108 10.02 -24.46 -13.28
CA PHE A 108 9.82 -24.70 -11.86
C PHE A 108 9.05 -26.01 -11.66
N PRO A 109 9.40 -26.85 -10.69
CA PRO A 109 8.64 -28.04 -10.39
C PRO A 109 7.26 -27.68 -9.83
N ASP A 110 6.21 -28.38 -10.31
CA ASP A 110 4.87 -28.30 -9.74
C ASP A 110 4.89 -28.60 -8.24
N GLU A 111 4.07 -27.86 -7.46
CA GLU A 111 4.01 -27.88 -5.99
C GLU A 111 3.66 -29.27 -5.37
N ASN A 112 3.39 -30.30 -6.17
CA ASN A 112 2.84 -31.59 -5.72
C ASN A 112 3.80 -32.77 -5.70
N THR A 113 5.11 -32.57 -5.85
CA THR A 113 6.06 -33.71 -5.76
C THR A 113 6.44 -33.94 -4.31
N ALA A 114 6.01 -35.10 -3.77
CA ALA A 114 6.33 -35.58 -2.43
C ALA A 114 7.87 -35.64 -2.23
N LEU A 115 8.36 -34.82 -1.29
CA LEU A 115 9.77 -34.64 -0.99
C LEU A 115 10.30 -35.82 -0.14
N THR A 116 11.08 -36.70 -0.74
CA THR A 116 12.23 -37.27 -0.04
C THR A 116 13.20 -36.12 0.30
N GLU A 117 13.91 -36.17 1.45
CA GLU A 117 14.76 -35.09 1.95
C GLU A 117 15.48 -34.33 0.82
N PRO A 118 15.24 -33.03 0.64
CA PRO A 118 15.81 -32.30 -0.48
C PRO A 118 17.33 -32.26 -0.32
N PRO A 119 18.12 -32.51 -1.39
CA PRO A 119 19.54 -32.25 -1.36
C PRO A 119 19.78 -30.76 -1.00
N CYS A 120 20.61 -30.53 0.02
CA CYS A 120 20.89 -29.17 0.50
C CYS A 120 21.44 -28.28 -0.61
N GLY A 121 21.01 -27.03 -0.65
CA GLY A 121 21.60 -26.00 -1.50
C GLY A 121 23.05 -25.72 -1.14
N SER A 122 23.77 -25.13 -2.09
CA SER A 122 25.20 -24.84 -1.96
C SER A 122 25.50 -23.55 -1.20
N TYR A 123 24.49 -22.73 -0.96
CA TYR A 123 24.66 -21.38 -0.41
C TYR A 123 23.72 -21.08 0.75
N VAL A 124 24.18 -20.16 1.61
CA VAL A 124 23.42 -19.59 2.73
C VAL A 124 23.24 -18.10 2.47
N PHE A 125 22.01 -17.61 2.58
CA PHE A 125 21.68 -16.21 2.38
C PHE A 125 21.57 -15.49 3.71
N HIS A 126 22.37 -14.45 3.92
CA HIS A 126 22.32 -13.62 5.12
C HIS A 126 21.54 -12.35 4.82
N PHE A 127 20.43 -12.17 5.49
CA PHE A 127 19.53 -11.04 5.31
C PHE A 127 19.74 -9.95 6.36
N ASN A 128 19.95 -8.71 5.92
CA ASN A 128 20.07 -7.56 6.80
C ASN A 128 19.15 -6.41 6.33
N PRO A 129 18.01 -6.19 7.01
CA PRO A 129 17.06 -5.14 6.65
C PRO A 129 17.48 -3.73 7.06
N LYS A 130 18.58 -3.57 7.82
CA LYS A 130 18.97 -2.31 8.44
C LYS A 130 20.37 -1.83 8.09
N ARG A 131 21.07 -2.53 7.20
CA ARG A 131 22.46 -2.18 6.85
C ARG A 131 22.52 -0.80 6.21
N LYS A 132 21.56 -0.43 5.39
CA LYS A 132 21.54 0.80 4.63
C LYS A 132 20.11 1.35 4.55
N ALA A 133 19.95 2.67 4.71
CA ALA A 133 18.64 3.28 4.60
C ALA A 133 18.02 3.05 3.21
N ASN A 134 16.74 2.71 3.17
CA ASN A 134 15.98 2.40 1.95
C ASN A 134 16.46 1.19 1.13
N PHE A 135 17.28 0.32 1.73
CA PHE A 135 17.75 -0.91 1.11
C PHE A 135 17.59 -2.09 2.06
N PHE A 136 17.33 -3.23 1.48
CA PHE A 136 17.60 -4.52 2.09
C PHE A 136 18.95 -5.01 1.57
N SER A 137 19.70 -5.70 2.40
CA SER A 137 21.00 -6.20 2.01
C SER A 137 21.06 -7.72 2.17
N ILE A 138 21.56 -8.39 1.14
CA ILE A 138 21.79 -9.84 1.13
C ILE A 138 23.28 -10.07 0.99
N LEU A 139 23.81 -10.97 1.82
CA LEU A 139 25.16 -11.51 1.71
C LEU A 139 25.04 -13.00 1.40
N VAL A 140 25.75 -13.47 0.40
CA VAL A 140 25.79 -14.87 0.01
C VAL A 140 27.05 -15.52 0.56
N ARG A 141 26.93 -16.66 1.22
CA ARG A 141 28.07 -17.48 1.67
C ARG A 141 27.99 -18.87 1.09
N SER A 142 29.13 -19.42 0.70
CA SER A 142 29.23 -20.84 0.37
C SER A 142 28.99 -21.65 1.66
N ARG A 143 28.14 -22.66 1.60
CA ARG A 143 27.85 -23.56 2.71
C ARG A 143 29.09 -24.41 3.05
N GLU A 144 29.81 -24.87 2.05
CA GLU A 144 31.00 -25.72 2.20
C GLU A 144 32.17 -24.98 2.85
N THR A 145 32.47 -23.74 2.36
CA THR A 145 33.67 -23.01 2.78
C THR A 145 33.40 -21.92 3.80
N GLY A 146 32.15 -21.54 4.03
CA GLY A 146 31.73 -20.38 4.84
C GLY A 146 32.14 -19.02 4.26
N LYS A 147 32.85 -19.00 3.12
CA LYS A 147 33.39 -17.77 2.52
C LYS A 147 32.29 -16.96 1.85
N VAL A 148 32.45 -15.65 1.88
CA VAL A 148 31.57 -14.70 1.18
C VAL A 148 31.76 -14.83 -0.33
N VAL A 149 30.65 -15.02 -1.03
CA VAL A 149 30.60 -15.06 -2.49
C VAL A 149 30.48 -13.61 -3.00
N ARG A 150 31.52 -13.10 -3.60
CA ARG A 150 31.59 -11.72 -4.10
C ARG A 150 31.28 -11.59 -5.59
N GLN A 151 31.34 -12.67 -6.34
CA GLN A 151 31.20 -12.69 -7.80
C GLN A 151 30.24 -13.83 -8.19
N ILE A 152 28.93 -13.60 -7.97
CA ILE A 152 27.91 -14.58 -8.34
C ILE A 152 27.82 -14.78 -9.87
N GLU A 153 28.23 -13.79 -10.66
CA GLU A 153 28.35 -13.93 -12.13
C GLU A 153 29.25 -15.08 -12.54
N ASN A 154 30.36 -15.29 -11.82
CA ASN A 154 31.29 -16.39 -12.13
C ASN A 154 30.65 -17.75 -11.85
N ILE A 155 29.80 -17.85 -10.82
CA ILE A 155 29.06 -19.07 -10.52
C ILE A 155 28.09 -19.38 -11.65
N LEU A 156 27.30 -18.39 -12.08
CA LEU A 156 26.35 -18.57 -13.17
C LEU A 156 27.06 -18.97 -14.47
N ARG A 157 28.21 -18.34 -14.79
CA ARG A 157 29.01 -18.74 -15.97
C ARG A 157 29.51 -20.19 -15.87
N ALA A 158 30.04 -20.57 -14.70
CA ALA A 158 30.52 -21.95 -14.50
C ALA A 158 29.39 -22.99 -14.65
N LEU A 159 28.18 -22.70 -14.16
CA LEU A 159 27.01 -23.55 -14.34
C LEU A 159 26.59 -23.67 -15.81
N ILE A 160 26.63 -22.57 -16.57
CA ILE A 160 26.36 -22.57 -18.01
C ILE A 160 27.39 -23.42 -18.77
N GLU A 161 28.66 -23.27 -18.40
CA GLU A 161 29.74 -24.05 -19.03
C GLU A 161 29.59 -25.54 -18.70
N ALA A 162 29.26 -25.91 -17.46
CA ALA A 162 29.02 -27.28 -17.05
C ALA A 162 27.84 -27.90 -17.85
N GLN A 163 26.75 -27.17 -18.03
CA GLN A 163 25.62 -27.64 -18.82
C GLN A 163 25.94 -27.83 -20.31
N LYS A 164 26.86 -26.99 -20.87
CA LYS A 164 27.33 -27.16 -22.23
C LYS A 164 28.24 -28.39 -22.43
N GLN A 165 29.01 -28.74 -21.40
CA GLN A 165 29.97 -29.86 -21.44
C GLN A 165 29.29 -31.20 -21.17
N ASP A 166 28.25 -31.19 -20.31
CA ASP A 166 27.46 -32.40 -20.00
C ASP A 166 25.98 -32.13 -20.28
N PRO A 167 25.43 -32.68 -21.38
CA PRO A 167 24.02 -32.54 -21.71
C PRO A 167 23.05 -33.12 -20.66
N ASN A 168 23.55 -34.01 -19.78
CA ASN A 168 22.76 -34.59 -18.68
C ASN A 168 22.97 -33.85 -17.36
N PHE A 169 23.70 -32.74 -17.37
CA PHE A 169 23.88 -31.92 -16.17
C PHE A 169 22.56 -31.28 -15.76
N GLU A 170 22.01 -31.69 -14.64
CA GLU A 170 20.80 -31.17 -14.06
C GLU A 170 21.07 -30.51 -12.69
N LEU A 171 20.54 -29.32 -12.50
CA LEU A 171 20.51 -28.68 -11.19
C LEU A 171 19.39 -29.33 -10.35
N ASN A 172 19.68 -29.61 -9.09
CA ASN A 172 18.61 -29.94 -8.14
C ASN A 172 17.72 -28.75 -7.84
N ASN A 173 16.57 -28.97 -7.20
CA ASN A 173 15.58 -27.91 -6.94
C ASN A 173 16.15 -26.74 -6.11
N SER A 174 16.95 -27.02 -5.08
CA SER A 174 17.58 -25.98 -4.27
C SER A 174 18.56 -25.15 -5.09
N GLN A 175 19.35 -25.77 -5.97
CA GLN A 175 20.27 -25.08 -6.86
C GLN A 175 19.54 -24.22 -7.90
N LYS A 176 18.39 -24.68 -8.42
CA LYS A 176 17.53 -23.87 -9.31
C LYS A 176 17.06 -22.60 -8.60
N VAL A 177 16.60 -22.69 -7.35
CA VAL A 177 16.20 -21.54 -6.53
C VAL A 177 17.39 -20.59 -6.28
N GLU A 178 18.56 -21.14 -5.94
CA GLU A 178 19.78 -20.33 -5.75
C GLU A 178 20.19 -19.56 -7.00
N VAL A 179 20.11 -20.20 -8.17
CA VAL A 179 20.37 -19.57 -9.47
C VAL A 179 19.39 -18.42 -9.71
N GLU A 180 18.11 -18.60 -9.41
CA GLU A 180 17.12 -17.54 -9.59
C GLU A 180 17.35 -16.37 -8.61
N ILE A 181 17.69 -16.66 -7.36
CA ILE A 181 18.11 -15.62 -6.42
C ILE A 181 19.34 -14.85 -6.95
N PHE A 182 20.34 -15.54 -7.50
CA PHE A 182 21.53 -14.90 -8.07
C PHE A 182 21.21 -14.00 -9.24
N LYS A 183 20.36 -14.46 -10.16
CA LYS A 183 19.87 -13.65 -11.27
C LYS A 183 19.20 -12.38 -10.74
N GLN A 184 18.25 -12.50 -9.81
CA GLN A 184 17.57 -11.35 -9.22
C GLN A 184 18.55 -10.41 -8.49
N LEU A 185 19.52 -10.94 -7.74
CA LEU A 185 20.54 -10.12 -7.10
C LEU A 185 21.33 -9.28 -8.10
N LEU A 186 21.73 -9.88 -9.24
CA LEU A 186 22.45 -9.15 -10.30
C LEU A 186 21.59 -8.07 -10.94
N MET A 187 20.29 -8.34 -11.08
CA MET A 187 19.35 -7.42 -11.74
C MET A 187 19.04 -6.17 -10.93
N ILE A 188 18.65 -6.37 -9.68
CA ILE A 188 18.00 -5.32 -8.89
C ILE A 188 18.89 -4.71 -7.80
N SER A 189 20.05 -5.32 -7.52
CA SER A 189 20.91 -4.88 -6.43
C SER A 189 22.04 -3.98 -6.87
N ARG A 190 22.59 -3.26 -5.90
CA ARG A 190 23.89 -2.58 -5.99
C ARG A 190 24.89 -3.36 -5.15
N GLN A 191 25.88 -3.93 -5.79
CA GLN A 191 26.90 -4.69 -5.07
C GLN A 191 27.89 -3.76 -4.36
N ASP A 192 28.09 -3.99 -3.07
CA ASP A 192 29.24 -3.50 -2.33
C ASP A 192 30.41 -4.49 -2.54
N LYS A 193 31.25 -4.22 -3.55
CA LYS A 193 32.35 -5.12 -3.94
C LYS A 193 33.36 -5.41 -2.81
N LYS A 194 33.54 -4.46 -1.86
CA LYS A 194 34.46 -4.68 -0.72
C LYS A 194 33.90 -5.63 0.31
N ALA A 195 32.66 -5.42 0.70
CA ALA A 195 32.01 -6.20 1.74
C ALA A 195 31.24 -7.41 1.21
N GLY A 196 30.98 -7.50 -0.11
CA GLY A 196 30.26 -8.60 -0.75
C GLY A 196 28.75 -8.57 -0.56
N TRP A 197 28.20 -7.42 -0.09
CA TRP A 197 26.77 -7.24 0.08
C TRP A 197 26.09 -6.83 -1.22
N TYR A 198 24.89 -7.34 -1.42
CA TYR A 198 23.96 -6.96 -2.47
C TYR A 198 22.87 -6.10 -1.85
N ASP A 199 22.91 -4.79 -2.09
CA ASP A 199 21.96 -3.80 -1.57
C ASP A 199 20.79 -3.64 -2.55
N ILE A 200 19.60 -4.10 -2.17
CA ILE A 200 18.39 -4.12 -2.98
C ILE A 200 17.47 -2.97 -2.53
N PRO A 201 17.02 -2.09 -3.41
CA PRO A 201 16.03 -1.07 -3.07
C PRO A 201 14.78 -1.69 -2.47
N ILE A 202 14.24 -1.10 -1.40
CA ILE A 202 13.05 -1.60 -0.69
C ILE A 202 11.87 -1.80 -1.66
N THR A 203 11.69 -0.90 -2.61
CA THR A 203 10.60 -0.95 -3.59
C THR A 203 10.67 -2.15 -4.54
N LYS A 204 11.85 -2.77 -4.69
CA LYS A 204 12.09 -3.91 -5.57
C LYS A 204 12.23 -5.25 -4.83
N PHE A 205 12.08 -5.25 -3.52
CA PHE A 205 12.38 -6.43 -2.71
C PHE A 205 11.22 -7.43 -2.63
N GLY A 206 9.99 -7.06 -3.03
CA GLY A 206 8.82 -7.95 -2.95
C GLY A 206 9.03 -9.34 -3.58
N PRO A 207 9.41 -9.41 -4.85
CA PRO A 207 9.70 -10.69 -5.54
C PRO A 207 10.81 -11.50 -4.88
N MET A 208 11.82 -10.83 -4.30
CA MET A 208 12.92 -11.49 -3.61
C MET A 208 12.47 -12.25 -2.35
N PHE A 209 11.45 -11.78 -1.63
CA PHE A 209 10.92 -12.51 -0.49
C PHE A 209 10.34 -13.87 -0.89
N SER A 210 9.65 -13.94 -2.03
CA SER A 210 9.12 -15.19 -2.56
C SER A 210 10.25 -16.18 -2.90
N LEU A 211 11.31 -15.72 -3.54
CA LEU A 211 12.50 -16.56 -3.84
C LEU A 211 13.23 -16.99 -2.57
N LEU A 212 13.44 -16.08 -1.62
CA LEU A 212 14.06 -16.41 -0.33
C LEU A 212 13.23 -17.41 0.48
N SER A 213 11.90 -17.44 0.30
CA SER A 213 11.04 -18.42 0.96
C SER A 213 11.29 -19.86 0.48
N MET A 214 11.78 -20.02 -0.74
CA MET A 214 12.13 -21.31 -1.35
C MET A 214 13.59 -21.72 -1.09
N ALA A 215 14.42 -20.79 -0.59
CA ALA A 215 15.83 -21.09 -0.30
C ALA A 215 15.95 -21.99 0.94
N ASP A 216 16.89 -22.93 0.91
CA ASP A 216 17.11 -23.86 2.00
C ASP A 216 17.45 -23.19 3.31
N GLU A 217 18.23 -22.11 3.26
CA GLU A 217 18.66 -21.42 4.47
C GLU A 217 18.83 -19.93 4.26
N VAL A 218 18.03 -19.16 4.99
CA VAL A 218 18.15 -17.70 5.10
C VAL A 218 18.34 -17.35 6.55
N LEU A 219 19.42 -16.64 6.87
CA LEU A 219 19.75 -16.22 8.23
C LEU A 219 19.55 -14.72 8.41
N ASP A 220 19.00 -14.32 9.54
CA ASP A 220 19.07 -12.94 9.98
C ASP A 220 20.52 -12.58 10.33
N GLU A 221 21.12 -11.63 9.65
CA GLU A 221 22.55 -11.32 9.84
C GLU A 221 22.85 -10.84 11.27
N LYS A 222 21.93 -10.15 11.91
CA LYS A 222 22.14 -9.62 13.27
C LYS A 222 22.03 -10.72 14.32
N THR A 223 20.99 -11.55 14.25
CA THR A 223 20.71 -12.56 15.30
C THR A 223 21.28 -13.93 14.97
N LYS A 224 21.72 -14.13 13.72
CA LYS A 224 22.14 -15.43 13.15
C LYS A 224 21.05 -16.52 13.20
N ASN A 225 19.85 -16.16 13.56
CA ASN A 225 18.74 -17.09 13.59
C ASN A 225 18.24 -17.38 12.16
N ARG A 226 17.84 -18.61 11.92
CA ARG A 226 17.19 -18.98 10.67
C ARG A 226 15.86 -18.28 10.56
N LEU A 227 15.65 -17.58 9.44
CA LEU A 227 14.37 -16.98 9.06
C LEU A 227 13.45 -18.07 8.49
N LYS A 228 12.20 -18.01 8.88
CA LYS A 228 11.13 -18.83 8.34
C LYS A 228 10.26 -17.95 7.48
N PHE A 229 9.76 -18.48 6.39
CA PHE A 229 8.84 -17.78 5.51
C PHE A 229 7.49 -18.49 5.52
N SER A 230 6.42 -17.72 5.54
CA SER A 230 5.07 -18.25 5.38
C SER A 230 4.56 -17.85 4.00
N THR A 231 3.86 -18.73 3.34
CA THR A 231 3.08 -18.45 2.13
C THR A 231 1.71 -17.87 2.46
N GLU A 232 1.29 -17.99 3.71
CA GLU A 232 0.00 -17.51 4.18
C GLU A 232 -0.03 -15.99 4.32
N VAL A 233 -1.04 -15.38 3.75
CA VAL A 233 -1.22 -13.93 3.76
C VAL A 233 -1.88 -13.51 5.08
N TRP A 234 -1.11 -12.85 5.95
CA TRP A 234 -1.66 -12.30 7.18
C TRP A 234 -2.55 -11.10 6.89
N LYS A 235 -3.66 -10.99 7.63
CA LYS A 235 -4.63 -9.92 7.46
C LYS A 235 -4.50 -8.89 8.58
N LEU A 236 -4.47 -7.63 8.20
CA LEU A 236 -4.67 -6.54 9.14
C LEU A 236 -6.17 -6.34 9.31
N VAL A 237 -6.63 -6.35 10.56
CA VAL A 237 -8.04 -6.23 10.94
C VAL A 237 -8.20 -4.99 11.81
N LEU A 238 -9.20 -4.18 11.51
CA LEU A 238 -9.61 -3.06 12.35
C LEU A 238 -10.81 -3.48 13.17
N ASN A 239 -10.68 -3.44 14.50
CA ASN A 239 -11.81 -3.60 15.40
C ASN A 239 -12.33 -2.23 15.83
N VAL A 240 -13.63 -2.04 15.74
CA VAL A 240 -14.33 -0.80 16.09
C VAL A 240 -15.31 -1.14 17.21
N ASN A 241 -14.98 -0.73 18.41
CA ASN A 241 -15.75 -1.00 19.62
C ASN A 241 -16.26 0.31 20.24
N SER A 242 -17.26 0.23 21.10
CA SER A 242 -17.74 1.37 21.87
C SER A 242 -17.44 1.19 23.35
N SER A 243 -17.03 2.27 24.01
CA SER A 243 -16.92 2.29 25.47
C SER A 243 -18.23 2.76 26.11
N GLN A 244 -18.35 2.54 27.45
CA GLN A 244 -19.48 3.03 28.26
C GLN A 244 -19.53 4.56 28.34
N GLY A 245 -19.15 5.32 27.48
CA GLY A 245 -19.22 6.79 27.43
C GLY A 245 -19.41 7.32 26.04
N GLY A 246 -19.69 6.42 25.09
CA GLY A 246 -19.87 6.80 23.69
C GLY A 246 -18.58 7.15 22.98
N THR A 247 -17.43 6.76 23.52
CA THR A 247 -16.15 6.84 22.81
C THR A 247 -16.01 5.66 21.88
N ILE A 248 -15.59 5.89 20.65
CA ILE A 248 -15.23 4.81 19.71
C ILE A 248 -13.80 4.40 20.00
N LEU A 249 -13.62 3.11 20.26
CA LEU A 249 -12.32 2.49 20.48
C LEU A 249 -11.91 1.76 19.21
N LEU A 250 -10.81 2.17 18.61
CA LEU A 250 -10.23 1.54 17.42
C LEU A 250 -9.02 0.72 17.83
N SER A 251 -8.95 -0.53 17.41
CA SER A 251 -7.74 -1.34 17.53
C SER A 251 -7.37 -1.99 16.21
N LEU A 252 -6.07 -1.96 15.88
CA LEU A 252 -5.50 -2.64 14.74
C LEU A 252 -4.73 -3.87 15.19
N GLU A 253 -5.05 -5.00 14.60
CA GLU A 253 -4.49 -6.28 14.94
C GLU A 253 -4.15 -7.10 13.70
N TRP A 254 -3.10 -7.90 13.79
CA TRP A 254 -2.75 -8.87 12.75
C TRP A 254 -3.39 -10.21 13.05
N LYS A 255 -4.11 -10.74 12.08
CA LYS A 255 -4.73 -12.07 12.15
C LYS A 255 -4.00 -13.05 11.24
N ARG A 256 -3.60 -14.17 11.79
CA ARG A 256 -3.02 -15.28 11.04
C ARG A 256 -4.13 -16.17 10.50
N PRO A 257 -4.15 -16.48 9.18
CA PRO A 257 -5.30 -17.17 8.56
C PRO A 257 -5.48 -18.64 8.97
N ASP A 258 -4.38 -19.32 9.32
CA ASP A 258 -4.36 -20.74 9.71
C ASP A 258 -4.63 -20.97 11.21
N LYS A 259 -4.69 -19.89 11.98
CA LYS A 259 -4.90 -19.92 13.42
C LYS A 259 -5.75 -18.73 13.82
N ASP A 260 -6.53 -18.90 14.88
CA ASP A 260 -7.26 -17.78 15.48
C ASP A 260 -6.38 -16.85 16.32
N ASP A 261 -5.06 -16.95 16.12
CA ASP A 261 -4.08 -16.10 16.79
C ASP A 261 -4.15 -14.67 16.25
N VAL A 262 -4.26 -13.74 17.18
CA VAL A 262 -4.27 -12.31 16.91
C VAL A 262 -3.06 -11.66 17.55
N TYR A 263 -2.41 -10.78 16.84
CA TYR A 263 -1.19 -10.12 17.26
C TYR A 263 -1.35 -8.60 17.22
N PRO A 264 -1.00 -7.89 18.31
CA PRO A 264 -1.02 -6.43 18.33
C PRO A 264 -0.14 -5.84 17.21
N LEU A 265 -0.52 -4.64 16.75
CA LEU A 265 0.18 -3.96 15.65
C LEU A 265 1.69 -3.81 15.92
N GLU A 266 2.08 -3.52 17.17
CA GLU A 266 3.47 -3.28 17.56
C GLU A 266 4.36 -4.53 17.56
N GLU A 267 3.78 -5.71 17.69
CA GLU A 267 4.55 -6.95 17.70
C GLU A 267 5.01 -7.36 16.30
N VAL A 268 4.29 -6.92 15.27
CA VAL A 268 4.60 -7.18 13.87
C VAL A 268 5.36 -6.00 13.28
N ARG A 269 6.56 -6.25 12.82
CA ARG A 269 7.38 -5.28 12.11
C ARG A 269 7.17 -5.42 10.61
N TYR A 270 6.78 -4.35 9.95
CA TYR A 270 6.78 -4.29 8.50
C TYR A 270 8.08 -3.67 7.98
N PHE A 271 8.54 -4.17 6.88
CA PHE A 271 9.84 -3.78 6.32
C PHE A 271 9.81 -2.40 5.67
N SER A 272 8.68 -2.08 5.04
CA SER A 272 8.42 -0.78 4.42
C SER A 272 6.92 -0.53 4.37
N ARG A 273 6.52 0.75 4.37
CA ARG A 273 5.11 1.12 4.19
C ARG A 273 4.54 0.72 2.82
N HIS A 274 5.40 0.53 1.83
CA HIS A 274 5.03 0.20 0.46
C HIS A 274 4.96 -1.31 0.20
N LEU A 275 5.64 -2.12 1.00
CA LEU A 275 5.68 -3.57 0.83
C LEU A 275 4.54 -4.25 1.58
N LYS A 276 3.96 -5.26 0.95
CA LYS A 276 2.99 -6.16 1.57
C LYS A 276 3.69 -7.34 2.26
N TRP A 277 4.66 -7.04 3.13
CA TRP A 277 5.42 -8.03 3.87
C TRP A 277 5.69 -7.58 5.28
N GLY A 278 5.43 -8.48 6.22
CA GLY A 278 5.64 -8.30 7.65
C GLY A 278 6.63 -9.31 8.22
N ARG A 279 7.06 -9.03 9.45
CA ARG A 279 7.93 -9.92 10.23
C ARG A 279 7.43 -9.98 11.68
N TYR A 280 7.24 -11.19 12.18
CA TYR A 280 7.02 -11.49 13.58
C TYR A 280 8.12 -12.42 14.08
N LYS A 281 8.96 -11.95 15.00
CA LYS A 281 10.17 -12.68 15.46
C LYS A 281 11.07 -13.09 14.29
N ASN A 282 11.17 -14.38 14.02
CA ASN A 282 11.92 -14.94 12.89
C ASN A 282 11.04 -15.38 11.70
N LEU A 283 9.73 -15.18 11.79
CA LEU A 283 8.80 -15.48 10.71
C LEU A 283 8.60 -14.26 9.82
N ILE A 284 8.77 -14.42 8.51
CA ILE A 284 8.47 -13.44 7.48
C ILE A 284 7.24 -13.93 6.72
N PHE A 285 6.29 -13.05 6.44
CA PHE A 285 5.02 -13.41 5.82
C PHE A 285 4.48 -12.29 4.93
N PRO A 286 3.72 -12.64 3.88
CA PRO A 286 3.00 -11.66 3.08
C PRO A 286 1.82 -11.07 3.87
N THR A 287 1.43 -9.86 3.54
CA THR A 287 0.30 -9.15 4.15
C THR A 287 -0.73 -8.78 3.08
N ASN A 288 -2.01 -8.76 3.44
CA ASN A 288 -3.09 -8.38 2.54
C ASN A 288 -3.02 -6.90 2.11
N ILE A 289 -2.40 -6.04 2.94
CA ILE A 289 -2.39 -4.60 2.75
C ILE A 289 -0.99 -4.02 2.94
N ALA A 290 -0.65 -3.01 2.14
CA ALA A 290 0.53 -2.19 2.36
C ALA A 290 0.21 -1.09 3.39
N MET A 291 1.09 -0.86 4.36
CA MET A 291 0.87 0.06 5.47
C MET A 291 0.68 1.54 5.03
N GLN A 292 1.11 1.91 3.82
CA GLN A 292 0.85 3.23 3.25
C GLN A 292 -0.64 3.51 2.98
N ALA A 293 -1.45 2.46 2.82
CA ALA A 293 -2.89 2.59 2.61
C ALA A 293 -3.66 2.87 3.91
N ILE A 294 -3.00 2.72 5.07
CA ILE A 294 -3.59 2.95 6.38
C ILE A 294 -3.33 4.38 6.83
N PRO A 295 -4.33 5.11 7.31
CA PRO A 295 -4.16 6.44 7.89
C PRO A 295 -3.12 6.45 9.02
N GLN A 296 -2.26 7.49 9.04
CA GLN A 296 -1.13 7.52 9.98
C GLN A 296 -1.55 7.62 11.45
N ASN A 297 -2.68 8.25 11.72
CA ASN A 297 -3.24 8.33 13.07
C ASN A 297 -3.56 6.94 13.64
N LEU A 298 -4.04 6.00 12.82
CA LEU A 298 -4.32 4.62 13.23
C LEU A 298 -3.05 3.78 13.43
N LEU A 299 -1.93 4.17 12.82
CA LEU A 299 -0.65 3.45 12.92
C LEU A 299 0.23 3.90 14.10
N LYS A 300 -0.17 4.95 14.82
CA LYS A 300 0.64 5.49 15.93
C LYS A 300 0.54 4.65 17.20
N SER A 301 -0.59 4.00 17.39
CA SER A 301 -0.81 3.11 18.54
C SER A 301 -1.80 2.01 18.15
N SER A 302 -1.72 0.88 18.83
CA SER A 302 -2.70 -0.22 18.63
C SER A 302 -4.10 0.18 19.02
N PHE A 303 -4.25 1.21 19.85
CA PHE A 303 -5.54 1.72 20.32
C PHE A 303 -5.65 3.21 20.06
N THR A 304 -6.78 3.62 19.52
CA THR A 304 -7.12 5.03 19.29
C THR A 304 -8.54 5.29 19.79
N ASP A 305 -8.69 6.30 20.61
CA ASP A 305 -9.98 6.73 21.15
C ASP A 305 -10.48 7.93 20.33
N LEU A 306 -11.70 7.83 19.82
CA LEU A 306 -12.35 8.90 19.09
C LEU A 306 -13.61 9.34 19.86
N LYS A 307 -13.68 10.64 20.14
CA LYS A 307 -14.79 11.27 20.86
C LYS A 307 -15.54 12.25 19.97
N ASP A 308 -16.78 12.52 20.32
CA ASP A 308 -17.62 13.56 19.73
C ASP A 308 -17.56 13.61 18.18
N SER A 309 -17.21 14.77 17.64
CA SER A 309 -17.15 14.99 16.18
C SER A 309 -16.16 14.11 15.46
N ASP A 310 -15.04 13.71 16.11
CA ASP A 310 -14.04 12.85 15.50
C ASP A 310 -14.57 11.43 15.31
N GLY A 311 -15.37 10.94 16.27
CA GLY A 311 -16.07 9.65 16.16
C GLY A 311 -17.05 9.66 14.99
N GLY A 312 -17.87 10.70 14.86
CA GLY A 312 -18.79 10.85 13.75
C GLY A 312 -18.08 10.94 12.39
N LYS A 313 -17.04 11.76 12.30
CA LYS A 313 -16.23 11.87 11.08
C LYS A 313 -15.63 10.52 10.68
N PHE A 314 -15.10 9.80 11.64
CA PHE A 314 -14.55 8.47 11.39
C PHE A 314 -15.61 7.53 10.82
N ILE A 315 -16.79 7.45 11.45
CA ILE A 315 -17.88 6.56 11.04
C ILE A 315 -18.35 6.87 9.61
N TYR A 316 -18.59 8.14 9.29
CA TYR A 316 -19.22 8.52 8.03
C TYR A 316 -18.23 8.73 6.88
N GLU A 317 -16.97 9.09 7.15
CA GLU A 317 -16.01 9.39 6.08
C GLU A 317 -14.86 8.40 5.96
N GLU A 318 -14.31 7.92 7.09
CA GLU A 318 -13.10 7.11 7.08
C GLU A 318 -13.42 5.60 7.06
N LEU A 319 -14.35 5.17 7.88
CA LEU A 319 -14.75 3.77 8.00
C LEU A 319 -15.21 3.15 6.67
N PRO A 320 -16.03 3.81 5.82
CA PRO A 320 -16.41 3.26 4.53
C PRO A 320 -15.22 3.05 3.59
N LYS A 321 -14.20 3.91 3.65
CA LYS A 321 -12.98 3.77 2.86
C LYS A 321 -12.10 2.62 3.38
N LEU A 322 -12.00 2.48 4.70
CA LEU A 322 -11.24 1.40 5.32
C LEU A 322 -11.85 0.03 5.02
N ARG A 323 -13.18 -0.09 5.01
CA ARG A 323 -13.88 -1.32 4.62
C ARG A 323 -13.58 -1.79 3.20
N GLN A 324 -13.18 -0.89 2.30
CA GLN A 324 -12.82 -1.25 0.93
C GLN A 324 -11.41 -1.87 0.83
N ILE A 325 -10.55 -1.61 1.80
CA ILE A 325 -9.13 -2.00 1.73
C ILE A 325 -8.72 -3.03 2.78
N MET A 326 -9.51 -3.19 3.86
CA MET A 326 -9.20 -4.11 4.95
C MET A 326 -10.46 -4.69 5.60
N GLU A 327 -10.27 -5.77 6.34
CA GLU A 327 -11.32 -6.39 7.17
C GLU A 327 -11.61 -5.48 8.36
N VAL A 328 -12.90 -5.20 8.61
CA VAL A 328 -13.32 -4.34 9.71
C VAL A 328 -14.42 -5.06 10.51
N ASN A 329 -14.13 -5.32 11.77
CA ASN A 329 -15.09 -5.84 12.74
C ASN A 329 -15.70 -4.67 13.49
N ILE A 330 -17.02 -4.56 13.46
CA ILE A 330 -17.75 -3.50 14.15
C ILE A 330 -18.63 -4.15 15.22
N ASP A 331 -18.49 -3.65 16.43
CA ASP A 331 -19.40 -4.03 17.51
C ASP A 331 -20.85 -3.75 17.13
N GLU A 332 -21.75 -4.68 17.44
CA GLU A 332 -23.16 -4.58 17.10
C GLU A 332 -23.83 -3.33 17.70
N SER A 333 -23.35 -2.89 18.86
CA SER A 333 -23.81 -1.66 19.51
C SER A 333 -23.58 -0.43 18.65
N ILE A 334 -22.39 -0.33 18.00
CA ILE A 334 -22.07 0.78 17.09
C ILE A 334 -22.90 0.71 15.82
N SER A 335 -23.09 -0.49 15.26
CA SER A 335 -23.88 -0.67 14.03
C SER A 335 -25.31 -0.15 14.20
N LYS A 336 -25.89 -0.29 15.37
CA LYS A 336 -27.24 0.19 15.71
C LYS A 336 -27.30 1.72 15.94
N LEU A 337 -26.18 2.35 16.23
CA LEU A 337 -26.07 3.78 16.54
C LEU A 337 -25.66 4.63 15.34
N MET A 338 -25.35 4.00 14.21
CA MET A 338 -25.11 4.66 12.93
C MET A 338 -26.44 4.98 12.26
N LEU A 339 -26.86 6.24 12.33
CA LEU A 339 -28.09 6.66 11.68
C LEU A 339 -27.92 6.75 10.16
N GLU A 340 -28.94 6.34 9.41
CA GLU A 340 -28.94 6.48 7.96
C GLU A 340 -28.94 7.95 7.53
N GLU A 341 -28.25 8.28 6.43
CA GLU A 341 -28.25 9.63 5.86
C GLU A 341 -29.59 9.95 5.19
N ARG A 342 -30.62 10.20 6.01
CA ARG A 342 -31.93 10.67 5.54
C ARG A 342 -32.09 12.15 5.84
N PRO A 343 -32.89 12.90 5.03
CA PRO A 343 -33.27 14.26 5.41
C PRO A 343 -33.99 14.24 6.77
N PRO A 344 -33.61 15.11 7.71
CA PRO A 344 -34.27 15.16 9.01
C PRO A 344 -35.70 15.68 8.89
N LEU A 345 -36.54 15.31 9.84
CA LEU A 345 -37.84 15.93 10.00
C LEU A 345 -37.69 17.28 10.67
N ASN A 346 -38.32 18.30 10.10
CA ASN A 346 -38.36 19.63 10.71
C ASN A 346 -39.44 19.65 11.81
N ILE A 347 -39.03 20.02 13.01
CA ILE A 347 -39.94 20.17 14.16
C ILE A 347 -39.93 21.65 14.53
N VAL A 348 -41.09 22.27 14.46
CA VAL A 348 -41.28 23.67 14.89
C VAL A 348 -42.24 23.69 16.08
N THR A 349 -41.71 24.08 17.23
CA THR A 349 -42.52 24.27 18.44
C THR A 349 -42.86 25.75 18.59
N LEU A 350 -44.13 26.06 18.60
CA LEU A 350 -44.61 27.43 18.81
C LEU A 350 -45.01 27.65 20.28
N GLY A 351 -44.55 28.76 20.81
CA GLY A 351 -44.84 29.18 22.15
C GLY A 351 -45.15 30.68 22.20
N ILE A 352 -45.71 31.17 23.31
CA ILE A 352 -45.93 32.58 23.57
C ILE A 352 -44.95 33.00 24.67
N ASP A 353 -44.18 34.06 24.41
CA ASP A 353 -43.25 34.62 25.39
C ASP A 353 -43.96 35.57 26.34
N TYR A 354 -43.28 36.01 27.40
CA TYR A 354 -43.82 36.92 28.45
C TYR A 354 -44.32 38.23 27.91
N ASP A 355 -43.78 38.70 26.80
CA ASP A 355 -44.22 39.93 26.09
C ASP A 355 -45.37 39.69 25.11
N GLN A 356 -46.00 38.52 25.16
CA GLN A 356 -47.05 38.04 24.23
C GLN A 356 -46.60 37.91 22.78
N SER A 357 -45.30 37.90 22.50
CA SER A 357 -44.79 37.57 21.17
C SER A 357 -44.85 36.07 20.91
N LEU A 358 -45.12 35.70 19.65
CA LEU A 358 -45.07 34.32 19.21
C LEU A 358 -43.61 33.91 18.99
N LYS A 359 -43.20 32.88 19.70
CA LYS A 359 -41.85 32.31 19.62
C LYS A 359 -41.88 30.96 18.86
N ALA A 360 -40.87 30.74 18.04
CA ALA A 360 -40.66 29.45 17.38
C ALA A 360 -39.29 28.88 17.78
N GLU A 361 -39.31 27.61 18.14
CA GLU A 361 -38.09 26.80 18.35
C GLU A 361 -38.01 25.81 17.22
N LEU A 362 -36.87 25.78 16.55
CA LEU A 362 -36.60 24.87 15.42
C LEU A 362 -35.67 23.76 15.86
N GLU A 363 -36.13 22.55 15.71
CA GLU A 363 -35.36 21.34 15.94
C GLU A 363 -35.43 20.44 14.70
N PHE A 364 -34.47 19.52 14.59
CA PHE A 364 -34.42 18.55 13.53
C PHE A 364 -34.40 17.13 14.13
N GLU A 365 -35.25 16.26 13.64
CA GLU A 365 -35.28 14.87 14.10
C GLU A 365 -34.59 13.95 13.07
N TYR A 366 -33.49 13.37 13.49
CA TYR A 366 -32.72 12.37 12.76
C TYR A 366 -33.02 11.00 13.37
N ASP A 367 -33.85 10.17 12.72
CA ASP A 367 -34.25 8.82 13.18
C ASP A 367 -34.66 8.78 14.66
N GLY A 368 -35.54 9.71 15.08
CA GLY A 368 -36.02 9.79 16.46
C GLY A 368 -35.08 10.49 17.45
N VAL A 369 -33.93 10.98 17.00
CA VAL A 369 -33.01 11.78 17.82
C VAL A 369 -33.16 13.25 17.46
N ARG A 370 -33.55 14.10 18.42
CA ARG A 370 -33.77 15.53 18.21
C ARG A 370 -32.51 16.33 18.41
N VAL A 371 -32.26 17.24 17.48
CA VAL A 371 -31.09 18.12 17.44
C VAL A 371 -31.59 19.55 17.28
N PRO A 372 -31.31 20.50 18.20
CA PRO A 372 -31.71 21.89 18.06
C PRO A 372 -30.96 22.56 16.91
N PHE A 373 -31.64 23.51 16.24
CA PHE A 373 -30.97 24.35 15.26
C PHE A 373 -29.93 25.24 15.96
N SER A 374 -28.75 25.33 15.39
CA SER A 374 -27.71 26.25 15.86
C SER A 374 -27.16 27.08 14.70
N LYS A 375 -27.23 28.40 14.82
CA LYS A 375 -26.58 29.34 13.88
C LYS A 375 -25.07 29.30 13.90
N GLN A 376 -24.49 28.99 15.07
CA GLN A 376 -23.08 28.74 15.27
C GLN A 376 -22.76 27.28 14.96
N ALA A 377 -23.45 26.73 13.93
CA ALA A 377 -23.13 25.39 13.48
C ALA A 377 -21.61 25.30 13.37
N ASP A 378 -21.02 24.67 14.37
CA ASP A 378 -19.63 24.38 14.38
C ASP A 378 -19.27 23.83 13.02
N LYS A 379 -18.09 24.19 12.54
CA LYS A 379 -17.59 23.85 11.21
C LYS A 379 -17.58 22.35 10.92
N THR A 380 -18.01 21.52 11.88
CA THR A 380 -18.08 20.06 11.76
C THR A 380 -19.51 19.61 11.57
N PRO A 381 -19.82 18.91 10.49
CA PRO A 381 -21.16 18.35 10.25
C PRO A 381 -21.50 17.16 11.14
N TYR A 382 -20.60 16.75 12.04
CA TYR A 382 -20.74 15.57 12.88
C TYR A 382 -20.95 15.97 14.31
N ILE A 383 -22.01 15.41 14.92
CA ILE A 383 -22.31 15.59 16.33
C ILE A 383 -22.58 14.24 17.00
N SER A 384 -22.36 14.19 18.30
CA SER A 384 -22.79 13.08 19.15
C SER A 384 -23.95 13.54 20.02
N VAL A 385 -25.01 12.75 20.10
CA VAL A 385 -26.18 13.02 20.95
C VAL A 385 -26.43 11.83 21.85
N LYS A 386 -26.51 12.08 23.15
CA LYS A 386 -26.86 11.05 24.14
C LYS A 386 -28.38 10.96 24.29
N LYS A 387 -28.93 9.74 24.08
CA LYS A 387 -30.34 9.43 24.31
C LYS A 387 -30.42 8.00 24.91
N ASP A 388 -31.18 7.83 25.98
CA ASP A 388 -31.42 6.54 26.64
C ASP A 388 -30.09 5.77 26.96
N ASP A 389 -29.10 6.51 27.51
CA ASP A 389 -27.74 6.04 27.78
C ASP A 389 -26.91 5.57 26.57
N LEU A 390 -27.43 5.72 25.38
CA LEU A 390 -26.73 5.48 24.13
C LEU A 390 -26.25 6.77 23.52
N VAL A 391 -25.12 6.72 22.78
CA VAL A 391 -24.56 7.86 22.05
C VAL A 391 -24.73 7.63 20.56
N TYR A 392 -25.56 8.45 19.93
CA TYR A 392 -25.80 8.43 18.50
C TYR A 392 -24.87 9.38 17.80
N TRP A 393 -24.24 8.97 16.71
CA TRP A 393 -23.47 9.83 15.82
C TRP A 393 -24.32 10.23 14.64
N ILE A 394 -24.46 11.55 14.44
CA ILE A 394 -25.32 12.14 13.43
C ILE A 394 -24.47 12.97 12.50
N LYS A 395 -24.64 12.76 11.20
CA LYS A 395 -24.18 13.67 10.17
C LYS A 395 -25.28 14.66 9.84
N ARG A 396 -25.10 15.91 10.24
CA ARG A 396 -26.09 16.98 10.02
C ARG A 396 -26.21 17.33 8.54
N ASN A 397 -27.45 17.54 8.08
CA ASN A 397 -27.74 18.08 6.76
C ASN A 397 -27.94 19.60 6.82
N PHE A 398 -26.83 20.34 6.93
CA PHE A 398 -26.87 21.80 7.06
C PHE A 398 -27.63 22.53 5.94
N LYS A 399 -27.63 21.98 4.73
CA LYS A 399 -28.39 22.53 3.63
C LYS A 399 -29.90 22.53 3.94
N HIS A 400 -30.40 21.35 4.35
CA HIS A 400 -31.80 21.14 4.71
C HIS A 400 -32.19 21.98 5.94
N GLU A 401 -31.33 22.00 6.95
CA GLU A 401 -31.54 22.77 8.18
C GLU A 401 -31.61 24.31 7.88
N GLN A 402 -30.72 24.79 7.00
CA GLN A 402 -30.69 26.21 6.59
C GLN A 402 -31.93 26.57 5.75
N GLU A 403 -32.40 25.66 4.88
CA GLU A 403 -33.62 25.85 4.11
C GLU A 403 -34.84 25.98 5.04
N ALA A 404 -34.97 25.11 6.04
CA ALA A 404 -36.05 25.18 7.03
C ALA A 404 -36.00 26.48 7.85
N TYR A 405 -34.79 26.90 8.29
CA TYR A 405 -34.61 28.17 8.97
C TYR A 405 -35.01 29.34 8.09
N ASN A 406 -34.62 29.35 6.83
CA ASN A 406 -34.98 30.45 5.88
C ASN A 406 -36.51 30.52 5.64
N MET A 407 -37.21 29.39 5.68
CA MET A 407 -38.66 29.36 5.60
C MET A 407 -39.30 30.10 6.78
N LEU A 408 -38.81 29.89 8.01
CA LEU A 408 -39.30 30.63 9.17
C LEU A 408 -39.02 32.14 9.07
N ILE A 409 -37.83 32.52 8.58
CA ILE A 409 -37.53 33.92 8.30
C ILE A 409 -38.52 34.53 7.25
N ALA A 410 -38.84 33.80 6.20
CA ALA A 410 -39.81 34.19 5.19
C ALA A 410 -41.23 34.34 5.78
N CYS A 411 -41.56 33.63 6.85
CA CYS A 411 -42.80 33.80 7.65
C CYS A 411 -42.68 34.92 8.66
N ARG A 412 -41.71 35.84 8.57
CA ARG A 412 -41.47 37.00 9.44
C ARG A 412 -41.04 36.66 10.88
N PHE A 413 -40.50 35.48 11.12
CA PHE A 413 -39.81 35.20 12.37
C PHE A 413 -38.42 35.84 12.34
N VAL A 414 -38.09 36.61 13.35
CA VAL A 414 -36.77 37.26 13.49
C VAL A 414 -35.91 36.51 14.50
N PRO A 415 -34.59 36.45 14.29
CA PRO A 415 -33.69 35.77 15.23
C PRO A 415 -33.65 36.46 16.58
N MET A 416 -33.78 35.73 17.66
CA MET A 416 -33.52 36.17 19.02
C MET A 416 -32.04 36.00 19.40
N GLN A 417 -31.62 36.59 20.52
CA GLN A 417 -30.25 36.40 21.08
C GLN A 417 -29.97 34.95 21.47
N THR A 418 -31.02 34.18 21.76
CA THR A 418 -30.97 32.71 21.90
C THR A 418 -31.21 32.06 20.52
N ASN A 419 -30.97 30.78 20.39
CA ASN A 419 -31.23 30.04 19.12
C ASN A 419 -32.71 29.97 18.69
N ASN A 420 -33.56 30.79 19.30
CA ASN A 420 -34.96 30.89 19.06
C ASN A 420 -35.31 32.03 18.05
N LEU A 421 -36.47 31.93 17.46
CA LEU A 421 -37.01 32.86 16.53
C LEU A 421 -38.28 33.50 17.13
N ALA A 422 -38.46 34.81 17.04
CA ALA A 422 -39.72 35.46 17.40
C ALA A 422 -40.42 36.03 16.15
N LEU A 423 -41.74 36.05 16.16
CA LEU A 423 -42.50 36.68 15.06
C LEU A 423 -42.31 38.20 15.13
N GLU A 424 -41.96 38.80 14.01
CA GLU A 424 -41.88 40.27 13.89
C GLU A 424 -43.27 40.87 14.05
N LYS A 425 -43.41 41.88 14.92
CA LYS A 425 -44.71 42.55 15.22
C LYS A 425 -45.19 43.41 14.06
#